data_aa8881bbf765decac6fe0f7018ee32c5
#
_entry.id   aa8881bbf765decac6fe0f7018ee32c5
#
_cell.length_a   1.000
_cell.length_b   1.000
_cell.length_c   1.000
_cell.angle_alpha   90.00
_cell.angle_beta   90.00
_cell.angle_gamma   90.00
#
_symmetry.space_group_name_H-M   'P 1'
#
loop_
_entity.id
_entity.type
_entity.pdbx_description
1 polymer ?
#
loop_
_entity_poly.entity_id
_entity_poly.type
_entity_poly.pdbx_seq_one_letter_code
_entity_poly.pdbx_strand_id
1 'polypeptide(L)'
;MDFKNAVKALQIGKKEGKKFRLSTEFGKNPEEELPFPEYPRPQMRRENWTNLNGWWEYAFTETQKMPKQRDGKILVPFSPECDASGVKRQLLPKEYLWYFRTIQVPKIPAGKRLLLQFGAVDQDAVLYCNGKRAGGHLGGYLSFSVDLTLYLKTGENELAVKVRDETDTDWKGRGKQSLTPGGMFYTAQSGIWQSVWMEWVPETYLERIVITPEYDTASVKVRVFLNGPDTGLTKKITVRESEAPDAKVICIRETRENEAELILGNFAGWSPEHPHLYGVSIEAGEDRVESYFGMRKFGIGKDEKGITRLFLNGKPYFQN
;
A
#
# COMPACT_ATOMS: atom_id res chain seq x y z
N MET A 1 6.92 17.84 42.34
CA MET A 1 7.87 17.91 41.20
C MET A 1 7.75 19.28 40.62
N ASP A 2 8.80 20.08 40.67
CA ASP A 2 8.76 21.50 40.31
C ASP A 2 8.72 21.62 38.79
N PHE A 3 7.72 22.33 38.28
CA PHE A 3 7.46 22.58 36.85
C PHE A 3 8.69 23.13 36.11
N LYS A 4 9.54 23.90 36.83
CA LYS A 4 10.81 24.43 36.30
C LYS A 4 11.85 23.36 36.01
N ASN A 5 11.83 22.25 36.72
CA ASN A 5 12.75 21.13 36.48
C ASN A 5 12.30 20.26 35.29
N ALA A 6 10.97 20.16 35.04
CA ALA A 6 10.43 19.50 33.86
C ALA A 6 10.75 20.30 32.57
N VAL A 7 10.65 21.62 32.61
CA VAL A 7 11.01 22.50 31.48
C VAL A 7 12.52 22.47 31.20
N LYS A 8 13.35 22.36 32.25
CA LYS A 8 14.80 22.21 32.08
C LYS A 8 15.20 20.86 31.47
N ALA A 9 14.48 19.79 31.79
CA ALA A 9 14.66 18.48 31.16
C ALA A 9 14.29 18.50 29.67
N LEU A 10 13.28 19.27 29.28
CA LEU A 10 12.89 19.48 27.89
C LEU A 10 13.88 20.35 27.09
N GLN A 11 14.69 21.19 27.77
CA GLN A 11 15.72 22.00 27.11
C GLN A 11 17.06 21.29 26.92
N ILE A 12 17.25 20.10 27.51
CA ILE A 12 18.47 19.27 27.32
C ILE A 12 18.57 18.74 25.88
N GLY A 13 17.50 18.73 25.10
CA GLY A 13 17.50 18.39 23.67
C GLY A 13 18.16 19.41 22.74
N LYS A 14 18.61 20.57 23.24
CA LYS A 14 19.31 21.60 22.44
C LYS A 14 20.84 21.56 22.50
N LYS A 15 21.44 20.65 23.24
CA LYS A 15 22.85 20.34 23.04
C LYS A 15 22.95 19.45 21.82
N GLU A 16 23.70 19.86 20.81
CA GLU A 16 24.17 19.04 19.69
C GLU A 16 24.89 17.79 20.21
N GLY A 17 24.10 16.85 20.70
CA GLY A 17 24.56 15.48 20.94
C GLY A 17 24.86 14.88 19.58
N LYS A 18 25.97 14.13 19.44
CA LYS A 18 26.25 13.31 18.26
C LYS A 18 24.96 12.63 17.84
N LYS A 19 24.39 13.04 16.69
CA LYS A 19 23.20 12.40 16.12
C LYS A 19 23.56 10.94 15.89
N PHE A 20 23.00 10.06 16.68
CA PHE A 20 23.13 8.62 16.48
C PHE A 20 22.37 8.30 15.19
N ARG A 21 23.09 8.10 14.10
CA ARG A 21 22.50 7.65 12.84
C ARG A 21 22.47 6.14 12.86
N LEU A 22 21.28 5.60 13.07
CA LEU A 22 21.04 4.18 12.82
C LEU A 22 20.84 4.02 11.31
N SER A 23 21.82 3.45 10.63
CA SER A 23 21.69 3.08 9.22
C SER A 23 21.56 1.56 9.11
N THR A 24 20.68 1.11 8.21
CA THR A 24 20.61 -0.29 7.78
C THR A 24 21.51 -0.52 6.58
N GLU A 25 21.79 -1.78 6.22
CA GLU A 25 22.50 -2.10 4.97
C GLU A 25 21.82 -1.47 3.76
N PHE A 26 20.49 -1.54 3.70
CA PHE A 26 19.68 -0.92 2.66
C PHE A 26 19.83 0.62 2.61
N GLY A 27 20.01 1.26 3.76
CA GLY A 27 20.16 2.72 3.85
C GLY A 27 21.58 3.24 3.52
N LYS A 28 22.55 2.35 3.29
CA LYS A 28 23.93 2.76 2.98
C LYS A 28 24.09 3.30 1.57
N ASN A 29 23.40 2.69 0.61
CA ASN A 29 23.47 3.04 -0.81
C ASN A 29 22.07 3.16 -1.43
N PRO A 30 21.22 4.09 -0.97
CA PRO A 30 19.84 4.20 -1.46
C PRO A 30 19.74 4.67 -2.92
N GLU A 31 20.84 5.11 -3.52
CA GLU A 31 20.88 5.66 -4.87
C GLU A 31 21.15 4.59 -5.95
N GLU A 32 21.66 3.42 -5.59
CA GLU A 32 22.13 2.41 -6.55
C GLU A 32 21.00 1.51 -7.07
N GLU A 33 19.91 1.37 -6.32
CA GLU A 33 18.80 0.49 -6.70
C GLU A 33 17.44 1.18 -6.60
N LEU A 34 16.48 0.73 -7.43
CA LEU A 34 15.08 1.14 -7.32
C LEU A 34 14.52 0.62 -5.97
N PRO A 35 14.08 1.50 -5.05
CA PRO A 35 13.50 1.05 -3.79
C PRO A 35 12.26 0.20 -4.02
N PHE A 36 12.16 -0.95 -3.34
CA PHE A 36 11.00 -1.85 -3.40
C PHE A 36 10.59 -2.14 -4.85
N PRO A 37 11.44 -2.89 -5.61
CA PRO A 37 11.19 -3.17 -7.02
C PRO A 37 10.05 -4.16 -7.26
N GLU A 38 9.65 -4.92 -6.25
CA GLU A 38 8.58 -5.90 -6.30
C GLU A 38 7.19 -5.26 -6.45
N TYR A 39 6.22 -6.04 -6.94
CA TYR A 39 4.84 -5.57 -7.04
C TYR A 39 4.25 -5.30 -5.65
N PRO A 40 3.72 -4.08 -5.38
CA PRO A 40 3.42 -3.65 -4.00
C PRO A 40 2.18 -4.28 -3.37
N ARG A 41 1.29 -4.90 -4.16
CA ARG A 41 0.02 -5.47 -3.69
C ARG A 41 -0.12 -6.93 -4.12
N PRO A 42 0.65 -7.86 -3.53
CA PRO A 42 0.71 -9.26 -3.96
C PRO A 42 -0.64 -10.00 -3.88
N GLN A 43 -1.57 -9.54 -3.03
CA GLN A 43 -2.92 -10.11 -2.93
C GLN A 43 -3.82 -9.78 -4.13
N MET A 44 -3.38 -8.95 -5.05
CA MET A 44 -4.12 -8.58 -6.26
C MET A 44 -3.16 -8.10 -7.34
N ARG A 45 -2.25 -8.98 -7.77
CA ARG A 45 -1.17 -8.66 -8.70
C ARG A 45 -1.67 -8.63 -10.14
N ARG A 46 -1.25 -7.58 -10.88
CA ARG A 46 -1.40 -7.46 -12.33
C ARG A 46 -0.04 -7.48 -13.02
N GLU A 47 -0.03 -7.93 -14.26
CA GLU A 47 1.21 -7.96 -15.07
C GLU A 47 1.53 -6.58 -15.67
N ASN A 48 0.51 -5.85 -16.11
CA ASN A 48 0.67 -4.54 -16.76
C ASN A 48 0.79 -3.40 -15.74
N TRP A 49 1.92 -3.32 -15.07
CA TRP A 49 2.20 -2.29 -14.08
C TRP A 49 3.58 -1.66 -14.28
N THR A 50 3.77 -0.49 -13.71
CA THR A 50 5.05 0.22 -13.70
C THR A 50 5.30 0.78 -12.31
N ASN A 51 6.47 0.46 -11.74
CA ASN A 51 6.91 1.03 -10.47
C ASN A 51 7.28 2.51 -10.67
N LEU A 52 6.78 3.38 -9.80
CA LEU A 52 7.08 4.81 -9.77
C LEU A 52 7.88 5.23 -8.53
N ASN A 53 8.39 4.28 -7.75
CA ASN A 53 9.37 4.59 -6.71
C ASN A 53 10.64 5.18 -7.34
N GLY A 54 11.53 5.68 -6.51
CA GLY A 54 12.77 6.30 -6.96
C GLY A 54 12.70 7.82 -6.84
N TRP A 55 13.55 8.51 -7.62
CA TRP A 55 13.69 9.95 -7.50
C TRP A 55 12.51 10.73 -8.07
N TRP A 56 11.93 11.59 -7.23
CA TRP A 56 10.96 12.63 -7.61
C TRP A 56 11.58 13.99 -7.33
N GLU A 57 11.14 15.04 -8.00
CA GLU A 57 11.43 16.40 -7.57
C GLU A 57 10.47 16.78 -6.44
N TYR A 58 10.89 17.69 -5.55
CA TYR A 58 10.04 18.19 -4.48
C TYR A 58 10.17 19.70 -4.28
N ALA A 59 9.19 20.26 -3.58
CA ALA A 59 9.24 21.61 -3.05
C ALA A 59 8.40 21.75 -1.78
N PHE A 60 8.86 22.52 -0.80
CA PHE A 60 8.05 22.97 0.33
C PHE A 60 7.47 24.35 0.06
N THR A 61 6.23 24.57 0.42
CA THR A 61 5.54 25.86 0.27
C THR A 61 4.66 26.19 1.46
N GLU A 62 4.49 27.48 1.76
CA GLU A 62 3.51 27.94 2.76
C GLU A 62 2.13 28.17 2.16
N THR A 63 1.99 28.03 0.85
CA THR A 63 0.73 28.26 0.13
C THR A 63 0.31 27.02 -0.65
N GLN A 64 -0.99 26.91 -0.93
CA GLN A 64 -1.56 25.80 -1.70
C GLN A 64 -1.27 25.89 -3.21
N LYS A 65 -0.63 26.95 -3.67
CA LYS A 65 -0.32 27.12 -5.09
C LYS A 65 0.83 26.20 -5.48
N MET A 66 0.69 25.57 -6.63
CA MET A 66 1.75 24.74 -7.21
C MET A 66 3.01 25.60 -7.45
N PRO A 67 4.15 25.25 -6.85
CA PRO A 67 5.38 26.02 -7.01
C PRO A 67 5.96 25.84 -8.42
N LYS A 68 6.57 26.91 -8.93
CA LYS A 68 7.31 26.87 -10.21
C LYS A 68 8.74 26.34 -10.03
N GLN A 69 9.34 26.60 -8.87
CA GLN A 69 10.69 26.14 -8.53
C GLN A 69 10.60 24.85 -7.71
N ARG A 70 11.61 24.00 -7.86
CA ARG A 70 11.81 22.79 -7.08
C ARG A 70 12.98 23.03 -6.12
N ASP A 71 12.86 22.48 -4.91
CA ASP A 71 13.90 22.59 -3.88
C ASP A 71 14.99 21.53 -4.07
N GLY A 72 14.68 20.45 -4.79
CA GLY A 72 15.61 19.35 -5.03
C GLY A 72 14.91 18.05 -5.42
N LYS A 73 15.56 16.93 -5.07
CA LYS A 73 15.04 15.57 -5.32
C LYS A 73 14.80 14.85 -4.00
N ILE A 74 13.74 14.04 -3.95
CA ILE A 74 13.35 13.18 -2.86
C ILE A 74 13.25 11.73 -3.36
N LEU A 75 13.81 10.79 -2.60
CA LEU A 75 13.71 9.38 -2.93
C LEU A 75 12.41 8.79 -2.38
N VAL A 76 11.44 8.52 -3.24
CA VAL A 76 10.16 7.87 -2.90
C VAL A 76 10.37 6.34 -2.83
N PRO A 77 9.83 5.66 -1.81
CA PRO A 77 8.80 6.10 -0.87
C PRO A 77 9.34 6.47 0.54
N PHE A 78 10.44 7.14 0.64
CA PHE A 78 10.96 7.55 1.93
C PHE A 78 10.40 8.92 2.33
N SER A 79 9.91 9.03 3.57
CA SER A 79 9.38 10.29 4.09
C SER A 79 10.48 11.36 4.17
N PRO A 80 10.15 12.66 4.02
CA PRO A 80 11.15 13.73 3.99
C PRO A 80 11.98 13.82 5.28
N GLU A 81 11.48 13.30 6.39
CA GLU A 81 12.15 13.31 7.69
C GLU A 81 13.31 12.29 7.77
N CYS A 82 13.28 11.22 6.99
CA CYS A 82 14.29 10.17 7.07
C CYS A 82 15.52 10.46 6.20
N ASP A 83 16.66 9.89 6.61
CA ASP A 83 17.93 10.09 5.88
C ASP A 83 17.90 9.56 4.45
N ALA A 84 17.22 8.43 4.23
CA ALA A 84 17.13 7.78 2.92
C ALA A 84 16.38 8.62 1.87
N SER A 85 15.49 9.53 2.29
CA SER A 85 14.80 10.43 1.36
C SER A 85 15.73 11.42 0.66
N GLY A 86 16.88 11.72 1.26
CA GLY A 86 17.79 12.78 0.82
C GLY A 86 17.41 14.18 1.31
N VAL A 87 16.20 14.37 1.87
CA VAL A 87 15.66 15.69 2.27
C VAL A 87 16.03 16.04 3.71
N LYS A 88 15.81 15.13 4.66
CA LYS A 88 16.15 15.29 6.08
C LYS A 88 15.49 16.49 6.74
N ARG A 89 14.26 16.78 6.35
CA ARG A 89 13.48 17.92 6.84
C ARG A 89 12.08 17.48 7.24
N GLN A 90 11.64 17.92 8.41
CA GLN A 90 10.27 17.73 8.90
C GLN A 90 9.30 18.63 8.13
N LEU A 91 8.15 18.08 7.72
CA LEU A 91 7.03 18.86 7.24
C LEU A 91 6.32 19.48 8.46
N LEU A 92 6.18 20.79 8.46
CA LEU A 92 5.55 21.51 9.57
C LEU A 92 4.07 21.80 9.29
N PRO A 93 3.22 21.94 10.33
CA PRO A 93 1.86 22.41 10.17
C PRO A 93 1.81 23.71 9.38
N LYS A 94 0.80 23.87 8.51
CA LYS A 94 0.63 24.98 7.57
C LYS A 94 1.58 25.00 6.36
N GLU A 95 2.54 24.11 6.29
CA GLU A 95 3.34 23.89 5.09
C GLU A 95 2.67 22.86 4.17
N TYR A 96 3.10 22.85 2.92
CA TYR A 96 2.73 21.85 1.90
C TYR A 96 4.00 21.28 1.30
N LEU A 97 4.08 19.96 1.23
CA LEU A 97 5.11 19.24 0.50
C LEU A 97 4.54 18.85 -0.87
N TRP A 98 5.21 19.28 -1.91
CA TRP A 98 4.89 18.95 -3.28
C TRP A 98 5.90 17.95 -3.81
N TYR A 99 5.41 16.94 -4.50
CA TYR A 99 6.19 15.97 -5.28
C TYR A 99 5.87 16.13 -6.74
N PHE A 100 6.87 15.93 -7.62
CA PHE A 100 6.70 16.00 -9.06
C PHE A 100 7.43 14.85 -9.75
N ARG A 101 6.76 14.24 -10.72
CA ARG A 101 7.30 13.16 -11.54
C ARG A 101 6.79 13.27 -12.96
N THR A 102 7.71 13.15 -13.92
CA THR A 102 7.33 12.99 -15.32
C THR A 102 7.17 11.50 -15.64
N ILE A 103 6.09 11.16 -16.31
CA ILE A 103 5.83 9.83 -16.86
C ILE A 103 5.67 9.91 -18.38
N GLN A 104 6.10 8.86 -19.08
CA GLN A 104 5.94 8.73 -20.53
C GLN A 104 4.75 7.82 -20.84
N VAL A 105 3.80 8.32 -21.62
CA VAL A 105 2.65 7.56 -22.11
C VAL A 105 2.72 7.55 -23.64
N PRO A 106 3.44 6.58 -24.23
CA PRO A 106 3.69 6.59 -25.68
C PRO A 106 2.42 6.45 -26.51
N LYS A 107 1.40 5.77 -25.95
CA LYS A 107 0.07 5.63 -26.53
C LYS A 107 -0.94 5.40 -25.41
N ILE A 108 -2.11 6.01 -25.51
CA ILE A 108 -3.26 5.71 -24.65
C ILE A 108 -4.02 4.57 -25.32
N PRO A 109 -4.05 3.34 -24.75
CA PRO A 109 -4.76 2.24 -25.36
C PRO A 109 -6.26 2.46 -25.32
N ALA A 110 -6.95 2.22 -26.44
CA ALA A 110 -8.41 2.33 -26.49
C ALA A 110 -9.07 1.33 -25.51
N GLY A 111 -10.13 1.77 -24.82
CA GLY A 111 -10.85 0.92 -23.84
C GLY A 111 -10.03 0.58 -22.59
N LYS A 112 -8.94 1.29 -22.32
CA LYS A 112 -8.14 1.11 -21.10
C LYS A 112 -8.14 2.37 -20.24
N ARG A 113 -7.96 2.16 -18.93
CA ARG A 113 -7.75 3.21 -17.92
C ARG A 113 -6.37 3.10 -17.34
N LEU A 114 -5.78 4.22 -16.98
CA LEU A 114 -4.53 4.28 -16.22
C LEU A 114 -4.84 4.62 -14.77
N LEU A 115 -4.62 3.68 -13.87
CA LEU A 115 -4.75 3.87 -12.44
C LEU A 115 -3.39 4.20 -11.84
N LEU A 116 -3.30 5.31 -11.12
CA LEU A 116 -2.16 5.64 -10.27
C LEU A 116 -2.48 5.18 -8.85
N GLN A 117 -1.63 4.32 -8.32
CA GLN A 117 -1.80 3.65 -7.03
C GLN A 117 -0.81 4.19 -6.02
N PHE A 118 -1.25 4.36 -4.79
CA PHE A 118 -0.42 4.69 -3.64
C PHE A 118 -0.63 3.66 -2.53
N GLY A 119 0.45 3.13 -1.99
CA GLY A 119 0.38 2.30 -0.79
C GLY A 119 -0.10 3.10 0.41
N ALA A 120 0.47 4.27 0.64
CA ALA A 120 0.00 5.27 1.61
C ALA A 120 0.70 6.63 1.41
N VAL A 121 -0.02 7.70 1.78
CA VAL A 121 0.51 9.09 1.85
C VAL A 121 0.01 9.72 3.14
N ASP A 122 0.89 10.17 3.99
CA ASP A 122 0.54 10.84 5.25
C ASP A 122 0.57 12.37 5.07
N GLN A 123 -0.59 13.09 5.16
CA GLN A 123 -1.90 12.45 5.36
C GLN A 123 -3.02 13.05 4.50
N ASP A 124 -2.93 14.28 4.03
CA ASP A 124 -3.89 14.92 3.11
C ASP A 124 -3.23 15.11 1.75
N ALA A 125 -3.55 14.22 0.82
CA ALA A 125 -2.96 14.18 -0.51
C ALA A 125 -3.91 14.69 -1.58
N VAL A 126 -3.44 15.59 -2.43
CA VAL A 126 -4.15 16.05 -3.63
C VAL A 126 -3.27 15.80 -4.85
N LEU A 127 -3.83 15.06 -5.81
CA LEU A 127 -3.15 14.70 -7.05
C LEU A 127 -3.52 15.62 -8.20
N TYR A 128 -2.51 15.93 -9.00
CA TYR A 128 -2.65 16.63 -10.26
C TYR A 128 -1.95 15.87 -11.38
N CYS A 129 -2.55 15.90 -12.56
CA CYS A 129 -1.94 15.42 -13.80
C CYS A 129 -2.02 16.56 -14.84
N ASN A 130 -0.89 16.93 -15.41
CA ASN A 130 -0.79 18.05 -16.37
C ASN A 130 -1.42 19.34 -15.84
N GLY A 131 -1.22 19.65 -14.55
CA GLY A 131 -1.74 20.83 -13.86
C GLY A 131 -3.22 20.77 -13.49
N LYS A 132 -3.98 19.72 -13.86
CA LYS A 132 -5.39 19.54 -13.52
C LYS A 132 -5.51 18.63 -12.31
N ARG A 133 -6.39 18.99 -11.36
CA ARG A 133 -6.69 18.13 -10.20
C ARG A 133 -7.34 16.83 -10.68
N ALA A 134 -6.71 15.69 -10.40
CA ALA A 134 -7.19 14.37 -10.79
C ALA A 134 -7.87 13.62 -9.63
N GLY A 135 -7.48 13.87 -8.39
CA GLY A 135 -8.03 13.18 -7.24
C GLY A 135 -7.37 13.58 -5.93
N GLY A 136 -7.54 12.77 -4.91
CA GLY A 136 -6.93 12.95 -3.60
C GLY A 136 -7.38 11.91 -2.59
N HIS A 137 -6.75 11.91 -1.42
CA HIS A 137 -7.06 11.00 -0.32
C HIS A 137 -6.79 11.70 1.00
N LEU A 138 -7.58 11.37 2.02
CA LEU A 138 -7.38 11.82 3.39
C LEU A 138 -7.16 10.61 4.29
N GLY A 139 -6.05 10.59 5.01
CA GLY A 139 -5.65 9.52 5.93
C GLY A 139 -4.31 8.92 5.54
N GLY A 140 -3.43 8.70 6.53
CA GLY A 140 -2.02 8.34 6.34
C GLY A 140 -1.73 6.85 6.17
N TYR A 141 -2.71 5.95 6.33
CA TYR A 141 -2.44 4.52 6.51
C TYR A 141 -3.08 3.59 5.48
N LEU A 142 -4.00 4.08 4.68
CA LEU A 142 -4.72 3.27 3.70
C LEU A 142 -4.22 3.54 2.28
N SER A 143 -4.18 2.47 1.49
CA SER A 143 -3.92 2.57 0.07
C SER A 143 -5.09 3.20 -0.66
N PHE A 144 -4.79 3.91 -1.75
CA PHE A 144 -5.80 4.52 -2.61
C PHE A 144 -5.35 4.55 -4.07
N SER A 145 -6.33 4.71 -4.94
CA SER A 145 -6.16 4.75 -6.39
C SER A 145 -6.76 6.02 -6.97
N VAL A 146 -6.12 6.56 -8.01
CA VAL A 146 -6.64 7.69 -8.79
C VAL A 146 -6.61 7.34 -10.28
N ASP A 147 -7.76 7.45 -10.94
CA ASP A 147 -7.87 7.28 -12.39
C ASP A 147 -7.35 8.52 -13.11
N LEU A 148 -6.27 8.37 -13.85
CA LEU A 148 -5.64 9.45 -14.60
C LEU A 148 -6.12 9.58 -16.04
N THR A 149 -6.94 8.64 -16.53
CA THR A 149 -7.26 8.46 -17.96
C THR A 149 -7.70 9.75 -18.66
N LEU A 150 -8.58 10.52 -18.00
CA LEU A 150 -9.10 11.77 -18.58
C LEU A 150 -8.09 12.95 -18.59
N TYR A 151 -6.97 12.80 -17.91
CA TYR A 151 -5.97 13.87 -17.75
C TYR A 151 -4.72 13.61 -18.57
N LEU A 152 -4.60 12.40 -19.16
CA LEU A 152 -3.43 11.99 -19.93
C LEU A 152 -3.41 12.61 -21.32
N LYS A 153 -2.21 12.81 -21.83
CA LYS A 153 -1.91 13.04 -23.24
C LYS A 153 -0.85 12.05 -23.72
N THR A 154 -0.80 11.79 -24.99
CA THR A 154 0.30 11.01 -25.58
C THR A 154 1.62 11.74 -25.38
N GLY A 155 2.66 11.00 -25.03
CA GLY A 155 3.99 11.54 -24.72
C GLY A 155 4.16 11.83 -23.23
N GLU A 156 4.80 12.94 -22.93
CA GLU A 156 5.17 13.34 -21.59
C GLU A 156 3.98 13.87 -20.79
N ASN A 157 3.81 13.37 -19.56
CA ASN A 157 2.81 13.82 -18.61
C ASN A 157 3.46 14.13 -17.26
N GLU A 158 3.16 15.30 -16.69
CA GLU A 158 3.60 15.66 -15.35
C GLU A 158 2.59 15.25 -14.32
N LEU A 159 3.02 14.48 -13.32
CA LEU A 159 2.31 14.19 -12.10
C LEU A 159 2.77 15.12 -11.00
N ALA A 160 1.83 15.67 -10.22
CA ALA A 160 2.16 16.40 -9.01
C ALA A 160 1.29 15.92 -7.85
N VAL A 161 1.91 15.73 -6.67
CA VAL A 161 1.22 15.34 -5.43
C VAL A 161 1.46 16.44 -4.42
N LYS A 162 0.40 17.11 -3.97
CA LYS A 162 0.45 18.07 -2.86
C LYS A 162 0.06 17.35 -1.59
N VAL A 163 0.90 17.42 -0.58
CA VAL A 163 0.65 16.82 0.74
C VAL A 163 0.64 17.88 1.81
N ARG A 164 -0.28 17.74 2.76
CA ARG A 164 -0.32 18.47 4.03
C ARG A 164 -0.41 17.46 5.17
N ASP A 165 0.34 17.69 6.22
CA ASP A 165 0.29 16.92 7.45
C ASP A 165 0.39 17.86 8.66
N GLU A 166 -0.60 17.78 9.54
CA GLU A 166 -0.66 18.55 10.80
C GLU A 166 -0.03 17.76 11.96
N THR A 167 0.36 16.52 11.74
CA THR A 167 0.96 15.60 12.72
C THR A 167 0.20 15.56 14.04
N ASP A 168 0.74 16.17 15.10
CA ASP A 168 0.18 16.16 16.46
C ASP A 168 -0.56 17.47 16.84
N THR A 169 -0.84 18.34 15.86
CA THR A 169 -1.56 19.59 16.07
C THR A 169 -3.04 19.51 15.72
N ASP A 170 -3.52 18.37 15.20
CA ASP A 170 -4.94 18.12 14.93
C ASP A 170 -5.41 16.75 15.52
N TRP A 171 -6.66 16.39 15.22
CA TRP A 171 -7.34 15.21 15.77
C TRP A 171 -7.18 13.94 14.92
N LYS A 172 -6.53 14.01 13.77
CA LYS A 172 -6.38 12.87 12.87
C LYS A 172 -5.45 11.79 13.45
N GLY A 173 -5.61 10.57 12.96
CA GLY A 173 -4.79 9.44 13.39
C GLY A 173 -3.32 9.64 13.00
N ARG A 174 -2.42 9.59 13.98
CA ARG A 174 -0.97 9.78 13.80
C ARG A 174 -0.10 8.76 14.52
N GLY A 175 -0.73 7.84 15.29
CA GLY A 175 0.02 6.93 16.15
C GLY A 175 0.83 7.67 17.22
N LYS A 176 2.11 7.33 17.36
CA LYS A 176 3.04 7.96 18.31
C LYS A 176 3.92 9.04 17.68
N GLN A 177 3.52 9.57 16.54
CA GLN A 177 4.24 10.65 15.88
C GLN A 177 4.16 11.96 16.66
N SER A 178 5.24 12.74 16.67
CA SER A 178 5.28 14.06 17.29
C SER A 178 6.25 14.99 16.56
N LEU A 179 5.87 16.26 16.45
CA LEU A 179 6.75 17.32 15.94
C LEU A 179 7.94 17.59 16.88
N THR A 180 7.80 17.21 18.15
CA THR A 180 8.86 17.27 19.18
C THR A 180 9.09 15.88 19.77
N PRO A 181 9.76 14.96 19.03
CA PRO A 181 9.91 13.58 19.46
C PRO A 181 10.72 13.48 20.75
N GLY A 182 10.38 12.48 21.58
CA GLY A 182 11.06 12.19 22.84
C GLY A 182 10.21 11.32 23.77
N GLY A 183 10.85 10.64 24.70
CA GLY A 183 10.19 9.66 25.56
C GLY A 183 9.59 8.52 24.73
N MET A 184 8.27 8.36 24.76
CA MET A 184 7.57 7.35 23.99
C MET A 184 7.12 7.80 22.59
N PHE A 185 7.36 9.06 22.21
CA PHE A 185 6.97 9.59 20.92
C PHE A 185 8.12 9.56 19.92
N TYR A 186 7.77 9.29 18.66
CA TYR A 186 8.71 9.15 17.54
C TYR A 186 8.67 10.38 16.64
N THR A 187 9.69 10.51 15.79
CA THR A 187 9.74 11.51 14.73
C THR A 187 8.50 11.40 13.85
N ALA A 188 7.94 12.55 13.49
CA ALA A 188 6.86 12.62 12.50
C ALA A 188 7.29 12.01 11.17
N GLN A 189 6.35 11.42 10.47
CA GLN A 189 6.52 10.85 9.14
C GLN A 189 5.45 11.46 8.26
N SER A 190 5.83 12.12 7.18
CA SER A 190 4.90 12.82 6.31
C SER A 190 5.09 12.41 4.85
N GLY A 191 4.09 12.71 4.02
CA GLY A 191 4.21 12.53 2.59
C GLY A 191 4.07 11.09 2.12
N ILE A 192 4.65 10.80 0.97
CA ILE A 192 4.61 9.46 0.37
C ILE A 192 5.58 8.56 1.13
N TRP A 193 5.05 7.56 1.87
CA TRP A 193 5.85 6.66 2.68
C TRP A 193 5.71 5.18 2.34
N GLN A 194 4.83 4.86 1.37
CA GLN A 194 4.72 3.55 0.76
C GLN A 194 4.77 3.65 -0.76
N SER A 195 4.99 2.51 -1.43
CA SER A 195 5.20 2.43 -2.87
C SER A 195 4.14 3.15 -3.70
N VAL A 196 4.60 3.72 -4.80
CA VAL A 196 3.77 4.33 -5.85
C VAL A 196 3.95 3.53 -7.13
N TRP A 197 2.85 3.18 -7.78
CA TRP A 197 2.88 2.47 -9.05
C TRP A 197 1.69 2.83 -9.93
N MET A 198 1.73 2.47 -11.19
CA MET A 198 0.62 2.64 -12.11
C MET A 198 0.27 1.33 -12.81
N GLU A 199 -1.00 1.16 -13.14
CA GLU A 199 -1.56 -0.02 -13.79
C GLU A 199 -2.47 0.37 -14.94
N TRP A 200 -2.34 -0.32 -16.09
CA TRP A 200 -3.32 -0.26 -17.15
C TRP A 200 -4.39 -1.33 -16.91
N VAL A 201 -5.64 -0.92 -16.81
CA VAL A 201 -6.80 -1.80 -16.63
C VAL A 201 -7.84 -1.56 -17.75
N PRO A 202 -8.72 -2.53 -18.07
CA PRO A 202 -9.86 -2.30 -18.97
C PRO A 202 -10.88 -1.31 -18.37
N GLU A 203 -11.88 -0.91 -19.13
CA GLU A 203 -12.96 -0.03 -18.63
C GLU A 203 -13.70 -0.63 -17.44
N THR A 204 -13.99 -1.94 -17.50
CA THR A 204 -14.50 -2.71 -16.36
C THR A 204 -13.39 -3.60 -15.85
N TYR A 205 -13.03 -3.46 -14.58
CA TYR A 205 -11.90 -4.16 -13.97
C TYR A 205 -12.23 -4.63 -12.55
N LEU A 206 -11.45 -5.58 -12.08
CA LEU A 206 -11.49 -6.07 -10.69
C LEU A 206 -10.95 -4.98 -9.76
N GLU A 207 -11.83 -4.31 -9.02
CA GLU A 207 -11.44 -3.27 -8.07
C GLU A 207 -10.98 -3.86 -6.74
N ARG A 208 -11.66 -4.93 -6.30
CA ARG A 208 -11.37 -5.62 -5.04
C ARG A 208 -11.77 -7.08 -5.13
N ILE A 209 -11.02 -7.92 -4.44
CA ILE A 209 -11.35 -9.34 -4.25
C ILE A 209 -11.37 -9.66 -2.75
N VAL A 210 -12.21 -10.60 -2.35
CA VAL A 210 -12.21 -11.18 -1.01
C VAL A 210 -12.17 -12.70 -1.15
N ILE A 211 -11.15 -13.30 -0.55
CA ILE A 211 -10.92 -14.75 -0.55
C ILE A 211 -11.11 -15.23 0.88
N THR A 212 -12.07 -16.12 1.09
CA THR A 212 -12.41 -16.67 2.41
C THR A 212 -12.22 -18.18 2.39
N PRO A 213 -11.14 -18.69 2.99
CA PRO A 213 -10.97 -20.13 3.18
C PRO A 213 -12.01 -20.68 4.17
N GLU A 214 -12.66 -21.75 3.79
CA GLU A 214 -13.62 -22.50 4.63
C GLU A 214 -13.00 -23.85 5.00
N TYR A 215 -12.24 -23.85 6.09
CA TYR A 215 -11.38 -24.97 6.49
C TYR A 215 -12.16 -26.27 6.71
N ASP A 216 -13.32 -26.20 7.36
CA ASP A 216 -14.10 -27.37 7.74
C ASP A 216 -14.83 -28.03 6.56
N THR A 217 -15.13 -27.27 5.51
CA THR A 217 -15.78 -27.74 4.29
C THR A 217 -14.81 -28.01 3.16
N ALA A 218 -13.49 -27.80 3.40
CA ALA A 218 -12.45 -27.94 2.38
C ALA A 218 -12.76 -27.13 1.11
N SER A 219 -13.26 -25.91 1.29
CA SER A 219 -13.62 -25.01 0.20
C SER A 219 -13.04 -23.62 0.37
N VAL A 220 -13.10 -22.81 -0.68
CA VAL A 220 -12.75 -21.40 -0.66
C VAL A 220 -13.85 -20.60 -1.34
N LYS A 221 -14.33 -19.55 -0.67
CA LYS A 221 -15.26 -18.57 -1.26
C LYS A 221 -14.45 -17.40 -1.82
N VAL A 222 -14.73 -17.05 -3.05
CA VAL A 222 -14.14 -15.90 -3.74
C VAL A 222 -15.23 -14.94 -4.13
N ARG A 223 -15.16 -13.71 -3.60
CA ARG A 223 -16.06 -12.62 -3.97
C ARG A 223 -15.28 -11.55 -4.70
N VAL A 224 -15.80 -11.08 -5.83
CA VAL A 224 -15.21 -10.03 -6.66
C VAL A 224 -16.06 -8.77 -6.64
N PHE A 225 -15.40 -7.62 -6.72
CA PHE A 225 -16.04 -6.32 -6.88
C PHE A 225 -15.45 -5.67 -8.12
N LEU A 226 -16.31 -5.31 -9.05
CA LEU A 226 -15.94 -4.68 -10.30
C LEU A 226 -16.09 -3.16 -10.19
N ASN A 227 -15.15 -2.43 -10.78
CA ASN A 227 -15.33 -1.02 -11.10
C ASN A 227 -15.79 -0.92 -12.55
N GLY A 228 -16.87 -0.17 -12.78
CA GLY A 228 -17.51 -0.09 -14.08
C GLY A 228 -18.83 -0.91 -14.14
N PRO A 229 -19.49 -0.90 -15.28
CA PRO A 229 -20.75 -1.60 -15.43
C PRO A 229 -20.57 -3.12 -15.36
N ASP A 230 -21.25 -3.76 -14.42
CA ASP A 230 -21.38 -5.23 -14.43
C ASP A 230 -22.41 -5.62 -15.48
N THR A 231 -21.95 -5.91 -16.68
CA THR A 231 -22.77 -6.31 -17.83
C THR A 231 -22.98 -7.83 -17.88
N GLY A 232 -22.91 -8.53 -16.74
CA GLY A 232 -22.99 -9.99 -16.68
C GLY A 232 -21.73 -10.68 -17.21
N LEU A 233 -20.56 -10.05 -17.02
CA LEU A 233 -19.27 -10.62 -17.37
C LEU A 233 -19.07 -11.96 -16.71
N THR A 234 -18.62 -12.95 -17.49
CA THR A 234 -18.18 -14.22 -16.94
C THR A 234 -16.88 -14.00 -16.17
N LYS A 235 -16.85 -14.47 -14.93
CA LYS A 235 -15.67 -14.53 -14.07
C LYS A 235 -15.14 -15.96 -14.09
N LYS A 236 -13.86 -16.11 -14.35
CA LYS A 236 -13.17 -17.41 -14.28
C LYS A 236 -12.19 -17.37 -13.12
N ILE A 237 -12.37 -18.29 -12.17
CA ILE A 237 -11.55 -18.42 -10.99
C ILE A 237 -10.81 -19.75 -11.10
N THR A 238 -9.48 -19.70 -11.05
CA THR A 238 -8.62 -20.88 -11.13
C THR A 238 -7.79 -20.97 -9.86
N VAL A 239 -7.89 -22.08 -9.13
CA VAL A 239 -7.06 -22.37 -7.94
C VAL A 239 -5.98 -23.35 -8.33
N ARG A 240 -4.75 -23.07 -7.88
CA ARG A 240 -3.55 -23.87 -8.08
C ARG A 240 -2.97 -24.33 -6.76
N GLU A 241 -2.20 -25.42 -6.84
CA GLU A 241 -1.57 -26.05 -5.68
C GLU A 241 -0.53 -25.15 -4.98
N SER A 242 0.01 -24.17 -5.68
CA SER A 242 0.89 -23.13 -5.13
C SER A 242 0.80 -21.84 -5.94
N GLU A 243 1.53 -20.79 -5.50
CA GLU A 243 1.63 -19.51 -6.21
C GLU A 243 2.45 -19.56 -7.50
N ALA A 244 3.18 -20.65 -7.75
CA ALA A 244 3.96 -20.81 -8.98
C ALA A 244 3.05 -20.78 -10.22
N PRO A 245 3.42 -20.05 -11.30
CA PRO A 245 2.56 -19.91 -12.48
C PRO A 245 2.24 -21.24 -13.19
N ASP A 246 3.15 -22.20 -13.10
CA ASP A 246 3.06 -23.55 -13.67
C ASP A 246 2.54 -24.60 -12.69
N ALA A 247 2.15 -24.18 -11.46
CA ALA A 247 1.61 -25.09 -10.48
C ALA A 247 0.33 -25.77 -10.97
N LYS A 248 0.16 -27.03 -10.56
CA LYS A 248 -1.00 -27.86 -10.92
C LYS A 248 -2.30 -27.16 -10.55
N VAL A 249 -3.24 -27.12 -11.50
CA VAL A 249 -4.60 -26.64 -11.29
C VAL A 249 -5.37 -27.65 -10.45
N ILE A 250 -5.96 -27.20 -9.35
CA ILE A 250 -6.82 -28.00 -8.48
C ILE A 250 -8.26 -27.93 -8.96
N CYS A 251 -8.78 -26.72 -9.16
CA CYS A 251 -10.14 -26.51 -9.61
C CYS A 251 -10.28 -25.19 -10.39
N ILE A 252 -11.32 -25.16 -11.24
CA ILE A 252 -11.73 -23.99 -12.01
C ILE A 252 -13.23 -23.80 -11.80
N ARG A 253 -13.64 -22.53 -11.62
CA ARG A 253 -15.06 -22.15 -11.59
C ARG A 253 -15.28 -20.99 -12.55
N GLU A 254 -16.24 -21.17 -13.46
CA GLU A 254 -16.79 -20.07 -14.26
C GLU A 254 -18.17 -19.71 -13.75
N THR A 255 -18.44 -18.41 -13.61
CA THR A 255 -19.71 -17.91 -13.11
C THR A 255 -19.97 -16.49 -13.61
N ARG A 256 -21.25 -16.10 -13.68
CA ARG A 256 -21.64 -14.70 -13.86
C ARG A 256 -21.90 -13.98 -12.54
N GLU A 257 -22.06 -14.75 -11.47
CA GLU A 257 -22.22 -14.18 -10.13
C GLU A 257 -20.92 -13.54 -9.63
N ASN A 258 -21.04 -12.62 -8.70
CA ASN A 258 -19.91 -11.93 -8.08
C ASN A 258 -19.30 -12.70 -6.89
N GLU A 259 -19.86 -13.88 -6.59
CA GLU A 259 -19.35 -14.79 -5.58
C GLU A 259 -19.40 -16.22 -6.10
N ALA A 260 -18.36 -16.98 -5.81
CA ALA A 260 -18.30 -18.40 -6.11
C ALA A 260 -17.61 -19.16 -4.97
N GLU A 261 -18.09 -20.38 -4.74
CA GLU A 261 -17.44 -21.36 -3.86
C GLU A 261 -16.76 -22.44 -4.71
N LEU A 262 -15.52 -22.75 -4.36
CA LEU A 262 -14.70 -23.77 -5.01
C LEU A 262 -14.32 -24.84 -3.98
N ILE A 263 -14.61 -26.10 -4.29
CA ILE A 263 -14.27 -27.23 -3.43
C ILE A 263 -12.86 -27.69 -3.77
N LEU A 264 -11.99 -27.77 -2.77
CA LEU A 264 -10.60 -28.17 -2.92
C LEU A 264 -10.42 -29.69 -2.73
N GLY A 265 -11.32 -30.35 -1.98
CA GLY A 265 -11.18 -31.75 -1.59
C GLY A 265 -10.08 -31.92 -0.53
N ASN A 266 -9.06 -32.72 -0.85
CA ASN A 266 -7.89 -32.81 0.02
C ASN A 266 -7.05 -31.54 -0.07
N PHE A 267 -6.67 -30.99 1.07
CA PHE A 267 -5.86 -29.76 1.11
C PHE A 267 -4.77 -29.81 2.19
N ALA A 268 -3.71 -29.04 1.99
CA ALA A 268 -2.70 -28.76 2.99
C ALA A 268 -3.14 -27.55 3.83
N GLY A 269 -3.26 -27.74 5.16
CA GLY A 269 -3.55 -26.64 6.08
C GLY A 269 -2.33 -25.76 6.29
N TRP A 270 -2.56 -24.45 6.33
CA TRP A 270 -1.52 -23.47 6.64
C TRP A 270 -1.27 -23.42 8.15
N SER A 271 -0.03 -23.42 8.56
CA SER A 271 0.43 -23.01 9.88
C SER A 271 1.79 -22.33 9.77
N PRO A 272 2.31 -21.64 10.81
CA PRO A 272 3.66 -21.10 10.80
C PRO A 272 4.75 -22.12 10.49
N GLU A 273 4.56 -23.36 10.93
CA GLU A 273 5.50 -24.50 10.69
C GLU A 273 5.37 -25.02 9.26
N HIS A 274 4.19 -24.89 8.66
CA HIS A 274 3.85 -25.36 7.32
C HIS A 274 3.08 -24.27 6.57
N PRO A 275 3.75 -23.20 6.10
CA PRO A 275 3.11 -22.03 5.53
C PRO A 275 2.69 -22.23 4.06
N HIS A 276 1.88 -23.27 3.82
CA HIS A 276 1.41 -23.60 2.48
C HIS A 276 0.43 -22.55 1.95
N LEU A 277 0.69 -22.00 0.76
CA LEU A 277 -0.14 -21.05 0.08
C LEU A 277 -0.60 -21.61 -1.27
N TYR A 278 -1.90 -21.49 -1.52
CA TYR A 278 -2.53 -21.78 -2.81
C TYR A 278 -2.51 -20.55 -3.69
N GLY A 279 -2.18 -20.70 -4.96
CA GLY A 279 -2.34 -19.64 -5.95
C GLY A 279 -3.77 -19.56 -6.46
N VAL A 280 -4.25 -18.35 -6.72
CA VAL A 280 -5.55 -18.13 -7.35
C VAL A 280 -5.44 -17.06 -8.42
N SER A 281 -5.93 -17.34 -9.63
CA SER A 281 -6.13 -16.33 -10.66
C SER A 281 -7.61 -16.06 -10.87
N ILE A 282 -7.95 -14.81 -11.07
CA ILE A 282 -9.32 -14.36 -11.34
C ILE A 282 -9.30 -13.53 -12.60
N GLU A 283 -10.09 -13.96 -13.57
CA GLU A 283 -10.31 -13.29 -14.85
C GLU A 283 -11.74 -12.74 -14.89
N ALA A 284 -11.91 -11.51 -15.32
CA ALA A 284 -13.21 -10.87 -15.54
C ALA A 284 -13.14 -10.03 -16.82
N GLY A 285 -13.71 -10.56 -17.91
CA GLY A 285 -13.52 -9.98 -19.23
C GLY A 285 -12.03 -9.93 -19.62
N GLU A 286 -11.52 -8.74 -19.87
CA GLU A 286 -10.10 -8.54 -20.21
C GLU A 286 -9.18 -8.29 -19.00
N ASP A 287 -9.72 -8.18 -17.79
CA ASP A 287 -8.91 -8.00 -16.59
C ASP A 287 -8.56 -9.34 -15.96
N ARG A 288 -7.33 -9.43 -15.46
CA ARG A 288 -6.81 -10.58 -14.76
C ARG A 288 -5.98 -10.15 -13.57
N VAL A 289 -6.21 -10.81 -12.44
CA VAL A 289 -5.41 -10.65 -11.23
C VAL A 289 -4.95 -12.00 -10.72
N GLU A 290 -3.74 -12.02 -10.15
CA GLU A 290 -3.19 -13.13 -9.40
C GLU A 290 -3.23 -12.82 -7.91
N SER A 291 -3.53 -13.83 -7.10
CA SER A 291 -3.62 -13.74 -5.66
C SER A 291 -3.23 -15.07 -5.02
N TYR A 292 -3.33 -15.16 -3.70
CA TYR A 292 -3.05 -16.37 -2.95
C TYR A 292 -3.88 -16.46 -1.67
N PHE A 293 -3.97 -17.66 -1.10
CA PHE A 293 -4.58 -17.87 0.21
C PHE A 293 -3.99 -19.09 0.91
N GLY A 294 -4.08 -19.11 2.25
CA GLY A 294 -3.77 -20.28 3.07
C GLY A 294 -5.05 -20.89 3.63
N MET A 295 -5.20 -22.20 3.55
CA MET A 295 -6.31 -22.94 4.17
C MET A 295 -6.10 -22.99 5.68
N ARG A 296 -6.76 -22.11 6.41
CA ARG A 296 -6.65 -22.03 7.88
C ARG A 296 -7.94 -21.52 8.49
N LYS A 297 -8.15 -21.88 9.77
CA LYS A 297 -9.19 -21.24 10.59
C LYS A 297 -8.63 -20.87 11.97
N PHE A 298 -9.09 -19.75 12.46
CA PHE A 298 -8.86 -19.31 13.83
C PHE A 298 -10.12 -19.52 14.64
N GLY A 299 -9.94 -19.78 15.94
CA GLY A 299 -11.06 -19.96 16.84
C GLY A 299 -10.68 -19.76 18.29
N ILE A 300 -11.69 -19.72 19.15
CA ILE A 300 -11.54 -19.75 20.60
C ILE A 300 -12.29 -20.99 21.10
N GLY A 301 -11.65 -21.78 21.94
CA GLY A 301 -12.22 -23.01 22.48
C GLY A 301 -11.62 -23.37 23.85
N LYS A 302 -12.09 -24.44 24.42
CA LYS A 302 -11.50 -25.01 25.64
C LYS A 302 -10.53 -26.14 25.27
N ASP A 303 -9.34 -26.11 25.87
CA ASP A 303 -8.38 -27.22 25.77
C ASP A 303 -8.85 -28.44 26.61
N GLU A 304 -8.09 -29.52 26.59
CA GLU A 304 -8.38 -30.76 27.32
C GLU A 304 -8.50 -30.56 28.86
N LYS A 305 -7.96 -29.47 29.39
CA LYS A 305 -8.03 -29.07 30.80
C LYS A 305 -9.18 -28.10 31.09
N GLY A 306 -10.04 -27.82 30.09
CA GLY A 306 -11.15 -26.87 30.21
C GLY A 306 -10.74 -25.39 30.20
N ILE A 307 -9.46 -25.06 29.87
CA ILE A 307 -8.94 -23.71 29.84
C ILE A 307 -9.24 -23.10 28.46
N THR A 308 -9.75 -21.87 28.42
CA THR A 308 -9.99 -21.14 27.19
C THR A 308 -8.65 -20.78 26.50
N ARG A 309 -8.53 -21.13 25.23
CA ARG A 309 -7.35 -20.94 24.39
C ARG A 309 -7.71 -20.37 23.03
N LEU A 310 -6.71 -19.80 22.36
CA LEU A 310 -6.76 -19.56 20.93
C LEU A 310 -6.44 -20.85 20.19
N PHE A 311 -7.12 -21.08 19.09
CA PHE A 311 -6.98 -22.27 18.26
C PHE A 311 -6.58 -21.89 16.85
N LEU A 312 -5.70 -22.69 16.27
CA LEU A 312 -5.39 -22.71 14.85
C LEU A 312 -5.74 -24.10 14.29
N ASN A 313 -6.57 -24.14 13.26
CA ASN A 313 -7.00 -25.37 12.59
C ASN A 313 -7.58 -26.42 13.56
N GLY A 314 -8.35 -25.97 14.56
CA GLY A 314 -9.01 -26.84 15.54
C GLY A 314 -8.11 -27.34 16.67
N LYS A 315 -6.86 -26.88 16.78
CA LYS A 315 -5.94 -27.24 17.86
C LYS A 315 -5.53 -26.01 18.65
N PRO A 316 -5.36 -26.11 20.00
CA PRO A 316 -4.81 -25.02 20.79
C PRO A 316 -3.45 -24.60 20.21
N TYR A 317 -3.28 -23.28 20.03
CA TYR A 317 -2.05 -22.73 19.47
C TYR A 317 -1.58 -21.56 20.33
N PHE A 318 -0.33 -21.63 20.81
CA PHE A 318 0.28 -20.54 21.56
C PHE A 318 0.79 -19.48 20.59
N GLN A 319 0.48 -18.24 20.89
CA GLN A 319 0.94 -17.09 20.10
C GLN A 319 2.00 -16.36 20.89
N ASN A 320 3.18 -16.24 20.28
CA ASN A 320 4.32 -15.49 20.80
C ASN A 320 4.19 -13.99 20.50
#